data_06d44c26ca789540e05c28ab986432f1
#
_entry.id   06d44c26ca789540e05c28ab986432f1
#
_cell.length_a   1.000
_cell.length_b   1.000
_cell.length_c   1.000
_cell.angle_alpha   90.00
_cell.angle_beta   90.00
_cell.angle_gamma   90.00
#
_symmetry.space_group_name_H-M   'P 1'
#
loop_
_entity.id
_entity.type
_entity.pdbx_description
1 polymer ?
#
loop_
_entity_poly.entity_id
_entity_poly.type
_entity_poly.pdbx_seq_one_letter_code
_entity_poly.pdbx_strand_id
1 'polypeptide(L)'
;SRGLGDVYKRQAKNMNTDVAVLDAASEEINNSIFRSGHIALGFSSALIGSGMALEAQWFRQHVPQLETAGEDKELESLLLKQRIHIEYLEHVHVKDEKTQKKEVIKNQRKRWIAAQFDSLSRALPSFPGELLRGNINYCDKVFQWTLLPRIVLIFCTFFFTIIFTIVHPHMSIKWWILSFSLFLALFTAIPKRMLNKRLLQGILQLPSLLAGIVSNLFKLKGVNKQFIHTEHDH
;
A
#
# COMPACT_ATOMS: atom_id res chain seq x y z
N SER A 1 1.41 23.85 7.87
CA SER A 1 0.50 22.91 7.23
C SER A 1 -0.89 23.55 7.16
N ARG A 2 -1.54 23.50 6.01
CA ARG A 2 -2.93 23.97 5.81
C ARG A 2 -3.92 22.79 5.79
N GLY A 3 -3.45 21.56 6.01
CA GLY A 3 -4.24 20.34 5.98
C GLY A 3 -4.68 19.94 7.39
N LEU A 4 -5.88 19.32 7.49
CA LEU A 4 -6.36 18.69 8.72
C LEU A 4 -5.74 17.29 8.95
N GLY A 5 -4.88 16.82 8.03
CA GLY A 5 -4.20 15.54 8.13
C GLY A 5 -2.81 15.57 7.51
N ASP A 6 -1.81 15.13 8.27
CA ASP A 6 -0.42 14.98 7.84
C ASP A 6 0.05 13.55 8.04
N VAL A 7 0.86 13.04 7.12
CA VAL A 7 1.51 11.73 7.23
C VAL A 7 3.01 11.90 7.26
N TYR A 8 3.66 11.19 8.19
CA TYR A 8 5.10 11.21 8.37
C TYR A 8 5.78 10.06 7.63
N LYS A 9 7.05 10.27 7.25
CA LYS A 9 7.84 9.23 6.60
C LYS A 9 8.14 8.09 7.57
N ARG A 10 7.55 6.92 7.31
CA ARG A 10 7.82 5.71 8.10
C ARG A 10 9.06 5.01 7.59
N GLN A 11 9.97 4.66 8.51
CA GLN A 11 11.19 3.94 8.22
C GLN A 11 11.35 2.73 9.13
N ALA A 12 11.97 1.66 8.61
CA ALA A 12 12.27 0.48 9.40
C ALA A 12 13.34 0.76 10.46
N LYS A 13 13.07 0.34 11.71
CA LYS A 13 14.02 0.38 12.83
C LYS A 13 15.02 -0.78 12.73
N ASN A 14 14.56 -1.96 12.28
CA ASN A 14 15.36 -3.18 12.18
C ASN A 14 15.38 -3.72 10.74
N MET A 15 16.52 -4.21 10.29
CA MET A 15 16.74 -4.82 8.97
C MET A 15 17.64 -6.06 9.10
N ASN A 16 17.43 -6.86 10.15
CA ASN A 16 18.32 -7.97 10.51
C ASN A 16 18.05 -9.25 9.71
N THR A 17 16.87 -9.39 9.12
CA THR A 17 16.46 -10.54 8.30
C THR A 17 16.10 -10.12 6.88
N ASP A 18 16.20 -11.05 5.92
CA ASP A 18 15.84 -10.81 4.51
C ASP A 18 14.38 -10.38 4.37
N VAL A 19 13.52 -10.92 5.23
CA VAL A 19 12.09 -10.62 5.28
C VAL A 19 11.85 -9.18 5.76
N ALA A 20 12.55 -8.74 6.81
CA ALA A 20 12.45 -7.37 7.31
C ALA A 20 13.00 -6.35 6.28
N VAL A 21 14.09 -6.70 5.57
CA VAL A 21 14.62 -5.86 4.49
C VAL A 21 13.64 -5.75 3.32
N LEU A 22 13.00 -6.86 2.93
CA LEU A 22 11.98 -6.85 1.88
C LEU A 22 10.75 -6.02 2.25
N ASP A 23 10.29 -6.11 3.51
CA ASP A 23 9.18 -5.32 4.00
C ASP A 23 9.54 -3.83 4.09
N ALA A 24 10.77 -3.52 4.55
CA ALA A 24 11.29 -2.16 4.56
C ALA A 24 11.40 -1.57 3.14
N ALA A 25 11.86 -2.35 2.15
CA ALA A 25 11.90 -1.93 0.75
C ALA A 25 10.48 -1.68 0.19
N SER A 26 9.52 -2.54 0.54
CA SER A 26 8.10 -2.33 0.20
C SER A 26 7.55 -1.03 0.78
N GLU A 27 7.95 -0.66 2.00
CA GLU A 27 7.55 0.61 2.62
C GLU A 27 8.19 1.82 1.93
N GLU A 28 9.48 1.74 1.55
CA GLU A 28 10.13 2.85 0.80
C GLU A 28 9.51 3.04 -0.60
N ILE A 29 9.08 1.96 -1.26
CA ILE A 29 8.30 2.06 -2.51
C ILE A 29 6.97 2.79 -2.25
N ASN A 30 6.28 2.50 -1.14
CA ASN A 30 5.05 3.22 -0.78
C ASN A 30 5.34 4.70 -0.47
N ASN A 31 6.41 4.99 0.27
CA ASN A 31 6.83 6.37 0.55
C ASN A 31 7.12 7.14 -0.73
N SER A 32 7.83 6.54 -1.68
CA SER A 32 8.23 7.18 -2.94
C SER A 32 7.06 7.35 -3.90
N ILE A 33 6.32 6.28 -4.21
CA ILE A 33 5.29 6.29 -5.27
C ILE A 33 3.96 6.83 -4.74
N PHE A 34 3.41 6.22 -3.67
CA PHE A 34 2.04 6.50 -3.21
C PHE A 34 1.93 7.65 -2.20
N ARG A 35 3.05 8.23 -1.75
CA ARG A 35 3.05 9.40 -0.88
C ARG A 35 3.74 10.58 -1.57
N SER A 36 5.07 10.57 -1.65
CA SER A 36 5.84 11.66 -2.26
C SER A 36 5.44 11.92 -3.72
N GLY A 37 5.30 10.85 -4.54
CA GLY A 37 4.88 10.96 -5.94
C GLY A 37 3.46 11.51 -6.10
N HIS A 38 2.51 11.10 -5.25
CA HIS A 38 1.14 11.65 -5.28
C HIS A 38 1.13 13.14 -4.92
N ILE A 39 1.84 13.54 -3.87
CA ILE A 39 1.97 14.96 -3.51
C ILE A 39 2.60 15.77 -4.65
N ALA A 40 3.65 15.25 -5.30
CA ALA A 40 4.28 15.92 -6.44
C ALA A 40 3.34 16.12 -7.64
N LEU A 41 2.33 15.26 -7.80
CA LEU A 41 1.28 15.34 -8.81
C LEU A 41 0.05 16.15 -8.36
N GLY A 42 0.04 16.70 -7.13
CA GLY A 42 -1.09 17.45 -6.58
C GLY A 42 -2.20 16.58 -5.98
N PHE A 43 -1.98 15.27 -5.82
CA PHE A 43 -2.91 14.37 -5.15
C PHE A 43 -2.64 14.29 -3.65
N SER A 44 -3.64 13.85 -2.90
CA SER A 44 -3.48 13.53 -1.47
C SER A 44 -2.60 12.29 -1.25
N SER A 45 -1.81 12.34 -0.20
CA SER A 45 -1.05 11.18 0.27
C SER A 45 -1.95 10.08 0.83
N ALA A 46 -1.42 8.86 0.94
CA ALA A 46 -2.07 7.75 1.63
C ALA A 46 -1.82 7.84 3.14
N LEU A 47 -2.86 7.68 3.96
CA LEU A 47 -2.72 7.50 5.40
C LEU A 47 -2.01 6.18 5.72
N ILE A 48 -1.47 6.11 6.92
CA ILE A 48 -0.79 4.94 7.45
C ILE A 48 -1.09 4.87 8.95
N GLY A 49 -1.45 3.71 9.45
CA GLY A 49 -1.89 3.50 10.82
C GLY A 49 -0.94 3.97 11.93
N SER A 50 0.30 4.35 11.58
CA SER A 50 1.27 4.97 12.50
C SER A 50 1.96 6.15 11.83
N GLY A 51 2.35 7.19 12.61
CA GLY A 51 3.04 8.35 12.07
C GLY A 51 2.14 9.27 11.25
N MET A 52 0.98 9.59 11.78
CA MET A 52 0.06 10.58 11.23
C MET A 52 -0.35 11.58 12.31
N ALA A 53 -0.68 12.81 11.90
CA ALA A 53 -1.26 13.84 12.74
C ALA A 53 -2.57 14.30 12.12
N LEU A 54 -3.59 14.46 12.93
CA LEU A 54 -4.91 14.91 12.55
C LEU A 54 -5.34 16.05 13.46
N GLU A 55 -6.18 16.92 12.97
CA GLU A 55 -6.77 17.96 13.78
C GLU A 55 -7.64 17.32 14.87
N ALA A 56 -7.41 17.72 16.13
CA ALA A 56 -7.94 17.02 17.29
C ALA A 56 -9.47 17.05 17.39
N GLN A 57 -10.10 18.16 16.99
CA GLN A 57 -11.55 18.30 17.04
C GLN A 57 -12.19 17.42 15.96
N TRP A 58 -11.67 17.46 14.72
CA TRP A 58 -12.13 16.63 13.63
C TRP A 58 -12.00 15.14 13.98
N PHE A 59 -10.83 14.73 14.51
CA PHE A 59 -10.57 13.35 14.90
C PHE A 59 -11.58 12.83 15.95
N ARG A 60 -11.82 13.61 17.03
CA ARG A 60 -12.79 13.24 18.08
C ARG A 60 -14.22 13.08 17.55
N GLN A 61 -14.61 13.87 16.54
CA GLN A 61 -15.95 13.79 15.95
C GLN A 61 -16.13 12.57 15.05
N HIS A 62 -15.06 12.07 14.41
CA HIS A 62 -15.14 11.03 13.39
C HIS A 62 -14.70 9.65 13.89
N VAL A 63 -13.83 9.56 14.90
CA VAL A 63 -13.39 8.27 15.48
C VAL A 63 -14.55 7.36 15.92
N PRO A 64 -15.62 7.87 16.55
CA PRO A 64 -16.74 7.00 16.94
C PRO A 64 -17.49 6.36 15.75
N GLN A 65 -17.24 6.82 14.53
CA GLN A 65 -17.87 6.31 13.31
C GLN A 65 -17.06 5.16 12.66
N LEU A 66 -15.86 4.88 13.17
CA LEU A 66 -14.99 3.83 12.62
C LEU A 66 -15.50 2.46 13.07
N GLU A 67 -15.68 1.56 12.11
CA GLU A 67 -16.30 0.25 12.33
C GLU A 67 -15.36 -0.93 12.11
N THR A 68 -14.23 -0.71 11.43
CA THR A 68 -13.36 -1.81 10.99
C THR A 68 -11.95 -1.74 11.59
N ALA A 69 -11.23 -2.85 11.49
CA ALA A 69 -9.81 -2.91 11.85
C ALA A 69 -8.89 -2.21 10.82
N GLY A 70 -9.46 -1.59 9.79
CA GLY A 70 -8.77 -0.75 8.79
C GLY A 70 -9.07 0.73 9.02
N GLU A 71 -8.95 1.19 10.27
CA GLU A 71 -9.27 2.54 10.72
C GLU A 71 -8.56 3.64 9.92
N ASP A 72 -7.32 3.40 9.49
CA ASP A 72 -6.55 4.31 8.65
C ASP A 72 -7.24 4.56 7.29
N LYS A 73 -7.78 3.53 6.66
CA LYS A 73 -8.48 3.63 5.38
C LYS A 73 -9.87 4.27 5.52
N GLU A 74 -10.55 4.01 6.63
CA GLU A 74 -11.82 4.67 6.91
C GLU A 74 -11.63 6.17 7.15
N LEU A 75 -10.65 6.55 7.97
CA LEU A 75 -10.26 7.95 8.17
C LEU A 75 -9.86 8.63 6.86
N GLU A 76 -9.06 7.96 6.03
CA GLU A 76 -8.67 8.44 4.70
C GLU A 76 -9.90 8.71 3.82
N SER A 77 -10.86 7.79 3.79
CA SER A 77 -12.11 7.95 3.04
C SER A 77 -12.92 9.16 3.52
N LEU A 78 -13.04 9.34 4.85
CA LEU A 78 -13.77 10.46 5.45
C LEU A 78 -13.11 11.80 5.13
N LEU A 79 -11.78 11.91 5.26
CA LEU A 79 -11.03 13.11 4.91
C LEU A 79 -11.23 13.49 3.45
N LEU A 80 -11.07 12.52 2.53
CA LEU A 80 -11.17 12.78 1.10
C LEU A 80 -12.59 13.10 0.64
N LYS A 81 -13.63 12.51 1.26
CA LYS A 81 -15.03 12.91 1.03
C LYS A 81 -15.29 14.38 1.41
N GLN A 82 -14.65 14.84 2.47
CA GLN A 82 -14.72 16.25 2.91
C GLN A 82 -13.76 17.16 2.15
N ARG A 83 -13.06 16.65 1.13
CA ARG A 83 -12.04 17.36 0.34
C ARG A 83 -10.88 17.90 1.18
N ILE A 84 -10.58 17.22 2.27
CA ILE A 84 -9.44 17.54 3.12
C ILE A 84 -8.21 16.88 2.49
N HIS A 85 -7.23 17.69 2.15
CA HIS A 85 -5.97 17.22 1.58
C HIS A 85 -5.10 16.60 2.67
N ILE A 86 -4.49 15.45 2.35
CA ILE A 86 -3.58 14.75 3.24
C ILE A 86 -2.16 15.03 2.76
N GLU A 87 -1.40 15.77 3.55
CA GLU A 87 0.00 16.11 3.25
C GLU A 87 0.95 14.97 3.60
N TYR A 88 2.12 14.94 2.96
CA TYR A 88 3.21 14.03 3.28
C TYR A 88 4.45 14.81 3.71
N LEU A 89 4.82 14.67 4.97
CA LEU A 89 5.98 15.34 5.56
C LEU A 89 7.22 14.43 5.48
N GLU A 90 7.88 14.44 4.33
CA GLU A 90 9.02 13.55 4.06
C GLU A 90 10.20 13.75 5.01
N HIS A 91 10.37 14.97 5.55
CA HIS A 91 11.44 15.31 6.47
C HIS A 91 11.18 14.89 7.93
N VAL A 92 9.94 14.53 8.27
CA VAL A 92 9.59 14.01 9.60
C VAL A 92 9.58 12.49 9.56
N HIS A 93 10.47 11.87 10.34
CA HIS A 93 10.67 10.43 10.32
C HIS A 93 10.08 9.75 11.55
N VAL A 94 9.28 8.73 11.33
CA VAL A 94 8.82 7.79 12.36
C VAL A 94 9.48 6.45 12.14
N LYS A 95 10.16 5.93 13.14
CA LYS A 95 10.81 4.62 13.10
C LYS A 95 9.82 3.55 13.57
N ASP A 96 9.61 2.55 12.73
CA ASP A 96 8.69 1.44 12.96
C ASP A 96 9.44 0.12 12.96
N GLU A 97 9.10 -0.77 13.86
CA GLU A 97 9.72 -2.08 13.96
C GLU A 97 9.07 -3.03 12.95
N LYS A 98 9.92 -3.65 12.11
CA LYS A 98 9.47 -4.63 11.12
C LYS A 98 9.49 -6.02 11.70
N THR A 99 8.41 -6.76 11.47
CA THR A 99 8.33 -8.15 11.91
C THR A 99 9.35 -9.02 11.19
N GLN A 100 9.93 -9.97 11.92
CA GLN A 100 10.96 -10.87 11.41
C GLN A 100 10.41 -12.25 11.05
N LYS A 101 9.20 -12.57 11.51
CA LYS A 101 8.55 -13.88 11.34
C LYS A 101 7.69 -13.90 10.08
N LYS A 102 7.92 -14.87 9.17
CA LYS A 102 7.18 -15.02 7.91
C LYS A 102 5.67 -15.20 8.12
N GLU A 103 5.27 -15.96 9.14
CA GLU A 103 3.85 -16.21 9.43
C GLU A 103 3.12 -14.94 9.90
N VAL A 104 3.78 -14.10 10.69
CA VAL A 104 3.21 -12.82 11.13
C VAL A 104 2.99 -11.89 9.94
N ILE A 105 3.97 -11.79 9.02
CA ILE A 105 3.82 -11.01 7.77
C ILE A 105 2.66 -11.55 6.91
N LYS A 106 2.53 -12.86 6.79
CA LYS A 106 1.45 -13.48 6.02
C LYS A 106 0.06 -13.10 6.58
N ASN A 107 -0.09 -13.15 7.89
CA ASN A 107 -1.33 -12.77 8.56
C ASN A 107 -1.60 -11.26 8.47
N GLN A 108 -0.58 -10.43 8.64
CA GLN A 108 -0.67 -8.98 8.49
C GLN A 108 -1.08 -8.59 7.07
N ARG A 109 -0.47 -9.17 6.04
CA ARG A 109 -0.84 -8.94 4.63
C ARG A 109 -2.27 -9.39 4.33
N LYS A 110 -2.71 -10.50 4.90
CA LYS A 110 -4.10 -10.96 4.78
C LYS A 110 -5.08 -9.91 5.32
N ARG A 111 -4.80 -9.33 6.50
CA ARG A 111 -5.60 -8.26 7.08
C ARG A 111 -5.62 -7.01 6.19
N TRP A 112 -4.46 -6.57 5.68
CA TRP A 112 -4.37 -5.40 4.81
C TRP A 112 -5.17 -5.57 3.52
N ILE A 113 -5.12 -6.75 2.91
CA ILE A 113 -5.91 -7.06 1.71
C ILE A 113 -7.40 -7.05 2.05
N ALA A 114 -7.81 -7.66 3.17
CA ALA A 114 -9.20 -7.65 3.60
C ALA A 114 -9.70 -6.23 3.89
N ALA A 115 -8.92 -5.39 4.58
CA ALA A 115 -9.23 -4.00 4.83
C ALA A 115 -9.32 -3.18 3.53
N GLN A 116 -8.46 -3.44 2.54
CA GLN A 116 -8.52 -2.77 1.24
C GLN A 116 -9.83 -3.08 0.49
N PHE A 117 -10.22 -4.35 0.43
CA PHE A 117 -11.47 -4.74 -0.25
C PHE A 117 -12.72 -4.26 0.49
N ASP A 118 -12.70 -4.25 1.82
CA ASP A 118 -13.79 -3.71 2.62
C ASP A 118 -13.94 -2.20 2.40
N SER A 119 -12.84 -1.46 2.44
CA SER A 119 -12.82 -0.02 2.16
C SER A 119 -13.28 0.29 0.74
N LEU A 120 -12.86 -0.51 -0.25
CA LEU A 120 -13.33 -0.39 -1.63
C LEU A 120 -14.86 -0.58 -1.70
N SER A 121 -15.39 -1.63 -1.09
CA SER A 121 -16.84 -1.93 -1.13
C SER A 121 -17.67 -0.82 -0.50
N ARG A 122 -17.18 -0.19 0.58
CA ARG A 122 -17.83 0.95 1.25
C ARG A 122 -17.69 2.26 0.48
N ALA A 123 -16.60 2.44 -0.25
CA ALA A 123 -16.34 3.66 -1.01
C ALA A 123 -17.00 3.68 -2.39
N LEU A 124 -17.13 2.52 -3.02
CA LEU A 124 -17.62 2.38 -4.40
C LEU A 124 -19.01 3.01 -4.66
N PRO A 125 -20.01 2.89 -3.77
CA PRO A 125 -21.30 3.52 -3.95
C PRO A 125 -21.27 5.06 -4.06
N SER A 126 -20.29 5.69 -3.40
CA SER A 126 -20.11 7.15 -3.45
C SER A 126 -19.30 7.61 -4.67
N PHE A 127 -18.59 6.70 -5.34
CA PHE A 127 -17.66 7.02 -6.42
C PHE A 127 -18.29 7.82 -7.57
N PRO A 128 -19.46 7.43 -8.15
CA PRO A 128 -20.04 8.18 -9.26
C PRO A 128 -20.39 9.64 -8.88
N GLY A 129 -20.94 9.82 -7.68
CA GLY A 129 -21.28 11.15 -7.17
C GLY A 129 -20.06 12.04 -6.93
N GLU A 130 -19.00 11.48 -6.36
CA GLU A 130 -17.75 12.22 -6.11
C GLU A 130 -17.02 12.53 -7.43
N LEU A 131 -17.09 11.65 -8.42
CA LEU A 131 -16.54 11.88 -9.76
C LEU A 131 -17.25 13.06 -10.45
N LEU A 132 -18.58 13.09 -10.42
CA LEU A 132 -19.36 14.20 -10.99
C LEU A 132 -19.12 15.53 -10.28
N ARG A 133 -18.79 15.48 -8.98
CA ARG A 133 -18.43 16.66 -8.19
C ARG A 133 -16.98 17.10 -8.38
N GLY A 134 -16.19 16.41 -9.19
CA GLY A 134 -14.78 16.69 -9.43
C GLY A 134 -13.88 16.40 -8.20
N ASN A 135 -14.27 15.48 -7.32
CA ASN A 135 -13.43 15.07 -6.19
C ASN A 135 -12.36 14.05 -6.63
N ILE A 136 -11.35 14.55 -7.32
CA ILE A 136 -10.32 13.72 -7.96
C ILE A 136 -9.52 12.92 -6.93
N ASN A 137 -9.22 13.49 -5.75
CA ASN A 137 -8.48 12.79 -4.69
C ASN A 137 -9.22 11.56 -4.17
N TYR A 138 -10.55 11.67 -4.00
CA TYR A 138 -11.38 10.53 -3.61
C TYR A 138 -11.41 9.46 -4.70
N CYS A 139 -11.58 9.89 -5.95
CA CYS A 139 -11.63 8.98 -7.10
C CYS A 139 -10.29 8.25 -7.30
N ASP A 140 -9.18 8.95 -7.19
CA ASP A 140 -7.83 8.36 -7.24
C ASP A 140 -7.65 7.31 -6.14
N LYS A 141 -8.10 7.59 -4.91
CA LYS A 141 -8.02 6.64 -3.81
C LYS A 141 -8.87 5.39 -4.03
N VAL A 142 -10.09 5.54 -4.49
CA VAL A 142 -10.94 4.40 -4.85
C VAL A 142 -10.28 3.56 -5.94
N PHE A 143 -9.68 4.20 -6.95
CA PHE A 143 -8.91 3.51 -7.98
C PHE A 143 -7.72 2.74 -7.40
N GLN A 144 -6.95 3.34 -6.49
CA GLN A 144 -5.84 2.65 -5.80
C GLN A 144 -6.31 1.39 -5.07
N TRP A 145 -7.49 1.41 -4.44
CA TRP A 145 -8.05 0.24 -3.75
C TRP A 145 -8.56 -0.85 -4.70
N THR A 146 -8.79 -0.55 -5.99
CA THR A 146 -9.08 -1.60 -7.01
C THR A 146 -7.83 -2.37 -7.42
N LEU A 147 -6.64 -1.80 -7.20
CA LEU A 147 -5.39 -2.43 -7.62
C LEU A 147 -5.13 -3.72 -6.82
N LEU A 148 -4.72 -4.76 -7.52
CA LEU A 148 -4.26 -5.99 -6.89
C LEU A 148 -2.99 -5.74 -6.06
N PRO A 149 -2.72 -6.60 -5.06
CA PRO A 149 -1.45 -6.55 -4.34
C PRO A 149 -0.26 -6.49 -5.31
N ARG A 150 0.66 -5.58 -5.06
CA ARG A 150 1.81 -5.28 -5.96
C ARG A 150 2.54 -6.53 -6.45
N ILE A 151 2.76 -7.50 -5.56
CA ILE A 151 3.42 -8.75 -5.93
C ILE A 151 2.62 -9.53 -6.99
N VAL A 152 1.29 -9.52 -6.91
CA VAL A 152 0.41 -10.17 -7.90
C VAL A 152 0.52 -9.43 -9.23
N LEU A 153 0.49 -8.08 -9.22
CA LEU A 153 0.67 -7.27 -10.43
C LEU A 153 2.00 -7.55 -11.13
N ILE A 154 3.10 -7.61 -10.37
CA ILE A 154 4.43 -7.93 -10.92
C ILE A 154 4.40 -9.29 -11.62
N PHE A 155 3.91 -10.33 -10.94
CA PHE A 155 3.85 -11.67 -11.52
C PHE A 155 2.92 -11.76 -12.73
N CYS A 156 1.73 -11.13 -12.67
CA CYS A 156 0.82 -11.08 -13.83
C CYS A 156 1.47 -10.39 -15.04
N THR A 157 2.15 -9.26 -14.81
CA THR A 157 2.83 -8.54 -15.89
C THR A 157 3.89 -9.41 -16.55
N PHE A 158 4.77 -10.06 -15.78
CA PHE A 158 5.77 -10.98 -16.29
C PHE A 158 5.16 -12.20 -16.99
N PHE A 159 4.11 -12.78 -16.40
CA PHE A 159 3.41 -13.93 -16.97
C PHE A 159 2.84 -13.59 -18.36
N PHE A 160 2.13 -12.48 -18.49
CA PHE A 160 1.62 -12.06 -19.80
C PHE A 160 2.75 -11.69 -20.77
N THR A 161 3.84 -11.10 -20.30
CA THR A 161 5.02 -10.84 -21.14
C THR A 161 5.54 -12.12 -21.76
N ILE A 162 5.73 -13.18 -20.97
CA ILE A 162 6.21 -14.47 -21.46
C ILE A 162 5.21 -15.11 -22.43
N ILE A 163 3.92 -15.16 -22.05
CA ILE A 163 2.88 -15.75 -22.90
C ILE A 163 2.83 -15.06 -24.26
N PHE A 164 2.74 -13.73 -24.28
CA PHE A 164 2.66 -12.99 -25.54
C PHE A 164 3.94 -13.08 -26.37
N THR A 165 5.10 -13.27 -25.74
CA THR A 165 6.35 -13.50 -26.47
C THR A 165 6.30 -14.82 -27.25
N ILE A 166 5.63 -15.85 -26.70
CA ILE A 166 5.52 -17.17 -27.34
C ILE A 166 4.38 -17.19 -28.36
N VAL A 167 3.19 -16.66 -28.01
CA VAL A 167 1.96 -16.83 -28.78
C VAL A 167 1.81 -15.74 -29.85
N HIS A 168 2.14 -14.48 -29.51
CA HIS A 168 1.98 -13.31 -30.36
C HIS A 168 3.15 -12.32 -30.22
N PRO A 169 4.32 -12.58 -30.87
CA PRO A 169 5.52 -11.77 -30.68
C PRO A 169 5.34 -10.27 -30.90
N HIS A 170 4.50 -9.86 -31.87
CA HIS A 170 4.22 -8.45 -32.11
C HIS A 170 3.50 -7.77 -30.94
N MET A 171 2.61 -8.49 -30.24
CA MET A 171 1.93 -7.96 -29.04
C MET A 171 2.85 -7.96 -27.82
N SER A 172 3.91 -8.77 -27.81
CA SER A 172 4.84 -8.87 -26.68
C SER A 172 5.61 -7.58 -26.42
N ILE A 173 5.85 -6.76 -27.44
CA ILE A 173 6.61 -5.50 -27.32
C ILE A 173 5.97 -4.59 -26.28
N LYS A 174 4.65 -4.44 -26.28
CA LYS A 174 3.92 -3.62 -25.29
C LYS A 174 4.11 -4.16 -23.87
N TRP A 175 4.08 -5.47 -23.71
CA TRP A 175 4.26 -6.13 -22.42
C TRP A 175 5.70 -6.03 -21.91
N TRP A 176 6.69 -6.08 -22.82
CA TRP A 176 8.10 -5.83 -22.48
C TRP A 176 8.33 -4.41 -22.02
N ILE A 177 7.76 -3.41 -22.72
CA ILE A 177 7.83 -2.00 -22.32
C ILE A 177 7.18 -1.81 -20.95
N LEU A 178 6.00 -2.38 -20.72
CA LEU A 178 5.28 -2.30 -19.44
C LEU A 178 6.09 -2.94 -18.32
N SER A 179 6.62 -4.14 -18.52
CA SER A 179 7.45 -4.86 -17.54
C SER A 179 8.72 -4.08 -17.21
N PHE A 180 9.39 -3.52 -18.20
CA PHE A 180 10.59 -2.72 -18.01
C PHE A 180 10.27 -1.42 -17.24
N SER A 181 9.20 -0.72 -17.62
CA SER A 181 8.77 0.51 -16.93
C SER A 181 8.39 0.24 -15.48
N LEU A 182 7.67 -0.85 -15.22
CA LEU A 182 7.33 -1.29 -13.86
C LEU A 182 8.58 -1.59 -13.04
N PHE A 183 9.51 -2.36 -13.60
CA PHE A 183 10.79 -2.69 -12.95
C PHE A 183 11.58 -1.42 -12.63
N LEU A 184 11.70 -0.52 -13.60
CA LEU A 184 12.44 0.74 -13.44
C LEU A 184 11.81 1.62 -12.33
N ALA A 185 10.48 1.75 -12.34
CA ALA A 185 9.77 2.51 -11.31
C ALA A 185 9.98 1.93 -9.90
N LEU A 186 9.90 0.61 -9.75
CA LEU A 186 10.13 -0.05 -8.47
C LEU A 186 11.58 0.06 -8.01
N PHE A 187 12.53 -0.10 -8.94
CA PHE A 187 13.96 -0.04 -8.66
C PHE A 187 14.38 1.37 -8.23
N THR A 188 13.92 2.40 -8.93
CA THR A 188 14.25 3.80 -8.60
C THR A 188 13.62 4.26 -7.29
N ALA A 189 12.50 3.65 -6.89
CA ALA A 189 11.83 3.94 -5.62
C ALA A 189 12.57 3.39 -4.39
N ILE A 190 13.52 2.45 -4.56
CA ILE A 190 14.28 1.86 -3.47
C ILE A 190 15.56 2.66 -3.24
N PRO A 191 15.82 3.17 -2.01
CA PRO A 191 17.04 3.90 -1.71
C PRO A 191 18.31 3.02 -1.91
N LYS A 192 19.37 3.60 -2.46
CA LYS A 192 20.65 2.89 -2.74
C LYS A 192 21.19 2.12 -1.54
N ARG A 193 21.02 2.66 -0.31
CA ARG A 193 21.44 2.01 0.95
C ARG A 193 20.79 0.64 1.19
N MET A 194 19.64 0.35 0.56
CA MET A 194 18.92 -0.91 0.71
C MET A 194 19.25 -1.93 -0.38
N LEU A 195 19.97 -1.53 -1.43
CA LEU A 195 20.41 -2.42 -2.50
C LEU A 195 21.60 -3.29 -2.04
N ASN A 196 21.30 -4.34 -1.30
CA ASN A 196 22.29 -5.24 -0.70
C ASN A 196 21.89 -6.73 -0.94
N LYS A 197 22.80 -7.65 -0.55
CA LYS A 197 22.58 -9.10 -0.71
C LYS A 197 21.30 -9.59 -0.01
N ARG A 198 20.93 -9.02 1.13
CA ARG A 198 19.71 -9.42 1.87
C ARG A 198 18.45 -9.05 1.11
N LEU A 199 18.44 -7.88 0.44
CA LEU A 199 17.30 -7.52 -0.43
C LEU A 199 17.16 -8.53 -1.58
N LEU A 200 18.27 -8.92 -2.22
CA LEU A 200 18.24 -9.93 -3.29
C LEU A 200 17.71 -11.27 -2.75
N GLN A 201 18.17 -11.72 -1.59
CA GLN A 201 17.67 -12.92 -0.95
C GLN A 201 16.17 -12.82 -0.60
N GLY A 202 15.73 -11.65 -0.13
CA GLY A 202 14.31 -11.36 0.08
C GLY A 202 13.48 -11.44 -1.21
N ILE A 203 14.00 -10.88 -2.31
CA ILE A 203 13.36 -10.95 -3.63
C ILE A 203 13.21 -12.39 -4.11
N LEU A 204 14.19 -13.25 -3.90
CA LEU A 204 14.11 -14.67 -4.23
C LEU A 204 13.02 -15.42 -3.46
N GLN A 205 12.53 -14.87 -2.35
CA GLN A 205 11.41 -15.42 -1.59
C GLN A 205 10.02 -14.97 -2.11
N LEU A 206 9.97 -14.01 -3.06
CA LEU A 206 8.69 -13.49 -3.61
C LEU A 206 7.77 -14.58 -4.17
N PRO A 207 8.23 -15.63 -4.89
CA PRO A 207 7.34 -16.69 -5.38
C PRO A 207 6.59 -17.41 -4.24
N SER A 208 7.26 -17.69 -3.14
CA SER A 208 6.65 -18.31 -1.96
C SER A 208 5.65 -17.38 -1.26
N LEU A 209 5.97 -16.09 -1.20
CA LEU A 209 5.06 -15.07 -0.66
C LEU A 209 3.84 -14.88 -1.57
N LEU A 210 4.00 -14.93 -2.89
CA LEU A 210 2.91 -14.87 -3.86
C LEU A 210 1.92 -16.02 -3.63
N ALA A 211 2.40 -17.26 -3.52
CA ALA A 211 1.55 -18.42 -3.26
C ALA A 211 0.71 -18.22 -1.98
N GLY A 212 1.33 -17.68 -0.91
CA GLY A 212 0.64 -17.34 0.33
C GLY A 212 -0.42 -16.24 0.14
N ILE A 213 -0.14 -15.20 -0.63
CA ILE A 213 -1.07 -14.10 -0.90
C ILE A 213 -2.25 -14.60 -1.74
N VAL A 214 -2.00 -15.35 -2.81
CA VAL A 214 -3.05 -15.91 -3.66
C VAL A 214 -3.97 -16.84 -2.84
N SER A 215 -3.40 -17.73 -2.02
CA SER A 215 -4.19 -18.56 -1.09
C SER A 215 -5.05 -17.71 -0.13
N ASN A 216 -4.53 -16.58 0.33
CA ASN A 216 -5.26 -15.69 1.23
C ASN A 216 -6.40 -14.93 0.54
N LEU A 217 -6.28 -14.58 -0.76
CA LEU A 217 -7.36 -13.93 -1.51
C LEU A 217 -8.65 -14.73 -1.50
N PHE A 218 -8.56 -16.06 -1.49
CA PHE A 218 -9.73 -16.95 -1.39
C PHE A 218 -10.27 -17.14 0.04
N LYS A 219 -9.59 -16.62 1.06
CA LYS A 219 -9.91 -16.80 2.49
C LYS A 219 -10.13 -15.48 3.24
N LEU A 220 -10.58 -14.45 2.55
CA LEU A 220 -10.74 -13.10 3.13
C LEU A 220 -12.02 -12.92 3.96
N LYS A 221 -13.02 -13.80 3.79
CA LYS A 221 -14.34 -13.64 4.42
C LYS A 221 -14.24 -13.63 5.95
N GLY A 222 -14.67 -12.55 6.57
CA GLY A 222 -14.73 -12.41 8.04
C GLY A 222 -13.44 -11.96 8.74
N VAL A 223 -12.32 -11.79 8.01
CA VAL A 223 -11.01 -11.44 8.60
C VAL A 223 -10.97 -10.03 9.20
N ASN A 224 -11.77 -9.10 8.68
CA ASN A 224 -11.75 -7.69 9.10
C ASN A 224 -12.64 -7.38 10.32
N LYS A 225 -13.34 -8.38 10.86
CA LYS A 225 -14.26 -8.22 12.01
C LYS A 225 -13.60 -8.37 13.38
N GLN A 226 -12.37 -8.89 13.44
CA GLN A 226 -11.65 -9.10 14.70
C GLN A 226 -10.32 -8.39 14.69
N PHE A 227 -10.07 -7.61 15.75
CA PHE A 227 -8.78 -6.98 16.01
C PHE A 227 -7.79 -8.06 16.47
N ILE A 228 -6.90 -8.49 15.57
CA ILE A 228 -5.84 -9.45 15.92
C ILE A 228 -4.59 -8.63 16.28
N HIS A 229 -4.22 -8.64 17.55
CA HIS A 229 -3.00 -8.00 18.03
C HIS A 229 -1.76 -8.63 17.37
N THR A 230 -0.85 -7.79 16.88
CA THR A 230 0.43 -8.26 16.32
C THR A 230 1.42 -8.34 17.46
N GLU A 231 1.89 -9.54 17.81
CA GLU A 231 2.95 -9.71 18.81
C GLU A 231 4.26 -9.11 18.27
N HIS A 232 4.83 -8.19 19.03
CA HIS A 232 6.19 -7.69 18.83
C HIS A 232 7.11 -8.46 19.77
N ASP A 233 8.18 -9.04 19.23
CA ASP A 233 9.24 -9.67 20.02
C ASP A 233 10.01 -8.55 20.75
N HIS A 234 9.91 -8.51 22.07
CA HIS A 234 10.72 -7.67 22.94
C HIS A 234 12.13 -8.24 23.14
#